data_b12dbcc085a2bd606dc76a6b2053ef9f
#
_entry.id   b12dbcc085a2bd606dc76a6b2053ef9f
#
_cell.length_a   1.000
_cell.length_b   1.000
_cell.length_c   1.000
_cell.angle_alpha   90.00
_cell.angle_beta   90.00
_cell.angle_gamma   90.00
#
_symmetry.space_group_name_H-M   'P 1'
#
loop_
_entity.id
_entity.type
_entity.pdbx_description
1 polymer ?
#
loop_
_entity_poly.entity_id
_entity_poly.type
_entity_poly.pdbx_seq_one_letter_code
_entity_poly.pdbx_strand_id
1 'polypeptide(L)'
;MQRSSFREMNCSIGQSLEVVGEWWSLLIIRDAFMGATRFDEFRERLGIARNVLNQRLSHLVDEGIFERVAYNEHPPRYDYVLTEQGRDLWPVVVALRQWGDRWRAPDGPPLQLVHRECGHIAELIPVCAHCGHPVGPADVTVAGLGDIEAG
;
A
#
# COMPACT_ATOMS: atom_id res chain seq x y z
N MET A 1 27.98 3.93 -4.31
CA MET A 1 27.71 3.20 -3.06
C MET A 1 26.25 2.82 -3.05
N GLN A 2 25.95 1.55 -2.98
CA GLN A 2 24.56 1.08 -2.95
C GLN A 2 24.04 1.26 -1.52
N ARG A 3 22.97 2.04 -1.36
CA ARG A 3 22.34 2.26 -0.07
C ARG A 3 21.56 0.99 0.31
N SER A 4 21.84 0.43 1.46
CA SER A 4 21.19 -0.81 1.92
C SER A 4 19.87 -0.56 2.65
N SER A 5 19.63 0.69 3.10
CA SER A 5 18.43 1.08 3.86
C SER A 5 18.19 2.60 3.79
N PHE A 6 16.94 2.99 3.93
CA PHE A 6 16.49 4.39 4.02
C PHE A 6 16.15 4.83 5.46
N ARG A 7 16.34 3.96 6.45
CA ARG A 7 15.95 4.23 7.86
C ARG A 7 16.51 5.54 8.44
N GLU A 8 17.69 5.94 8.00
CA GLU A 8 18.33 7.19 8.42
C GLU A 8 17.96 8.40 7.55
N MET A 9 17.16 8.19 6.50
CA MET A 9 16.73 9.27 5.63
C MET A 9 15.58 10.04 6.29
N ASN A 10 15.73 11.35 6.46
CA ASN A 10 14.65 12.21 6.91
C ASN A 10 13.69 12.52 5.73
N CYS A 11 12.98 11.51 5.28
CA CYS A 11 12.06 11.58 4.16
C CYS A 11 10.93 10.56 4.36
N SER A 12 9.70 11.04 4.42
CA SER A 12 8.53 10.18 4.62
C SER A 12 8.38 9.12 3.53
N ILE A 13 8.72 9.44 2.28
CA ILE A 13 8.71 8.46 1.18
C ILE A 13 9.79 7.38 1.43
N GLY A 14 11.01 7.79 1.81
CA GLY A 14 12.08 6.85 2.15
C GLY A 14 11.69 5.91 3.29
N GLN A 15 11.09 6.44 4.35
CA GLN A 15 10.59 5.64 5.47
C GLN A 15 9.48 4.68 5.03
N SER A 16 8.56 5.12 4.18
CA SER A 16 7.51 4.25 3.64
C SER A 16 8.08 3.12 2.78
N LEU A 17 9.11 3.39 1.99
CA LEU A 17 9.76 2.37 1.17
C LEU A 17 10.51 1.30 1.98
N GLU A 18 10.95 1.59 3.20
CA GLU A 18 11.47 0.56 4.12
C GLU A 18 10.40 -0.48 4.46
N VAL A 19 9.15 -0.05 4.56
CA VAL A 19 8.03 -0.92 4.93
C VAL A 19 7.43 -1.63 3.70
N VAL A 20 7.13 -0.88 2.64
CA VAL A 20 6.35 -1.38 1.50
C VAL A 20 7.11 -1.34 0.16
N GLY A 21 8.38 -0.95 0.15
CA GLY A 21 9.15 -0.74 -1.09
C GLY A 21 9.53 -2.01 -1.83
N GLU A 22 9.42 -3.15 -1.20
CA GLU A 22 9.57 -4.43 -1.85
C GLU A 22 8.28 -4.78 -2.61
N TRP A 23 8.39 -5.13 -3.88
CA TRP A 23 7.25 -5.25 -4.81
C TRP A 23 6.14 -6.23 -4.36
N TRP A 24 6.48 -7.33 -3.66
CA TRP A 24 5.47 -8.24 -3.13
C TRP A 24 4.63 -7.62 -2.01
N SER A 25 5.20 -6.69 -1.25
CA SER A 25 4.52 -6.08 -0.09
C SER A 25 3.23 -5.38 -0.50
N LEU A 26 3.27 -4.52 -1.52
CA LEU A 26 2.07 -3.84 -2.02
C LEU A 26 1.06 -4.80 -2.67
N LEU A 27 1.52 -5.88 -3.31
CA LEU A 27 0.62 -6.90 -3.88
C LEU A 27 -0.09 -7.70 -2.78
N ILE A 28 0.60 -8.04 -1.70
CA ILE A 28 0.01 -8.70 -0.51
C ILE A 28 -1.05 -7.77 0.12
N ILE A 29 -0.71 -6.51 0.31
CA ILE A 29 -1.64 -5.52 0.88
C ILE A 29 -2.87 -5.33 -0.03
N ARG A 30 -2.69 -5.26 -1.35
CA ARG A 30 -3.79 -5.25 -2.32
C ARG A 30 -4.73 -6.44 -2.13
N ASP A 31 -4.19 -7.63 -2.02
CA ASP A 31 -5.00 -8.85 -1.87
C ASP A 31 -5.73 -8.90 -0.53
N ALA A 32 -5.13 -8.34 0.53
CA ALA A 32 -5.81 -8.16 1.80
C ALA A 32 -7.01 -7.21 1.69
N PHE A 33 -6.90 -6.10 0.95
CA PHE A 33 -8.05 -5.23 0.65
C PHE A 33 -9.14 -5.94 -0.18
N MET A 34 -8.77 -6.96 -0.95
CA MET A 34 -9.70 -7.82 -1.68
C MET A 34 -10.18 -9.04 -0.88
N GLY A 35 -9.94 -9.05 0.44
CA GLY A 35 -10.48 -10.02 1.37
C GLY A 35 -9.61 -11.24 1.65
N ALA A 36 -8.37 -11.33 1.16
CA ALA A 36 -7.44 -12.38 1.55
C ALA A 36 -6.99 -12.17 3.00
N THR A 37 -7.06 -13.23 3.81
CA THR A 37 -6.60 -13.22 5.21
C THR A 37 -5.64 -14.35 5.51
N ARG A 38 -5.69 -15.44 4.78
CA ARG A 38 -4.92 -16.65 5.06
C ARG A 38 -3.69 -16.78 4.19
N PHE A 39 -2.64 -17.36 4.74
CA PHE A 39 -1.38 -17.59 4.05
C PHE A 39 -1.57 -18.27 2.68
N ASP A 40 -2.36 -19.34 2.63
CA ASP A 40 -2.56 -20.07 1.36
C ASP A 40 -3.38 -19.27 0.35
N GLU A 41 -4.30 -18.42 0.76
CA GLU A 41 -5.04 -17.51 -0.13
C GLU A 41 -4.09 -16.52 -0.82
N PHE A 42 -3.19 -15.89 -0.06
CA PHE A 42 -2.16 -15.02 -0.63
C PHE A 42 -1.26 -15.78 -1.60
N ARG A 43 -0.82 -16.98 -1.21
CA ARG A 43 0.07 -17.79 -2.03
C ARG A 43 -0.57 -18.15 -3.36
N GLU A 44 -1.82 -18.60 -3.35
CA GLU A 44 -2.56 -19.01 -4.56
C GLU A 44 -2.84 -17.82 -5.49
N ARG A 45 -3.29 -16.69 -4.94
CA ARG A 45 -3.57 -15.49 -5.72
C ARG A 45 -2.33 -14.87 -6.37
N LEU A 46 -1.21 -14.87 -5.67
CA LEU A 46 0.02 -14.22 -6.10
C LEU A 46 0.97 -15.16 -6.87
N GLY A 47 0.82 -16.46 -6.75
CA GLY A 47 1.79 -17.42 -7.29
C GLY A 47 3.19 -17.29 -6.67
N ILE A 48 3.28 -16.77 -5.47
CA ILE A 48 4.52 -16.46 -4.75
C ILE A 48 5.08 -17.72 -4.07
N ALA A 49 6.41 -17.85 -4.04
CA ALA A 49 7.07 -18.92 -3.31
C ALA A 49 6.80 -18.82 -1.80
N ARG A 50 6.58 -19.98 -1.16
CA ARG A 50 6.20 -20.07 0.26
C ARG A 50 7.16 -19.34 1.20
N ASN A 51 8.46 -19.50 1.00
CA ASN A 51 9.49 -18.85 1.82
C ASN A 51 9.50 -17.32 1.65
N VAL A 52 9.29 -16.83 0.43
CA VAL A 52 9.22 -15.39 0.13
C VAL A 52 7.97 -14.78 0.77
N LEU A 53 6.81 -15.41 0.62
CA LEU A 53 5.57 -14.96 1.25
C LEU A 53 5.70 -14.91 2.77
N ASN A 54 6.29 -15.95 3.38
CA ASN A 54 6.51 -15.98 4.83
C ASN A 54 7.38 -14.82 5.31
N GLN A 55 8.47 -14.53 4.60
CA GLN A 55 9.33 -13.40 4.91
C GLN A 55 8.60 -12.05 4.78
N ARG A 56 7.81 -11.88 3.72
CA ARG A 56 7.07 -10.64 3.48
C ARG A 56 5.97 -10.43 4.51
N LEU A 57 5.18 -11.45 4.82
CA LEU A 57 4.13 -11.37 5.84
C LEU A 57 4.72 -11.12 7.23
N SER A 58 5.82 -11.80 7.59
CA SER A 58 6.51 -11.54 8.87
C SER A 58 6.99 -10.10 8.97
N HIS A 59 7.64 -9.58 7.92
CA HIS A 59 8.07 -8.19 7.87
C HIS A 59 6.90 -7.22 8.02
N LEU A 60 5.81 -7.44 7.31
CA LEU A 60 4.62 -6.58 7.38
C LEU A 60 3.91 -6.64 8.74
N VAL A 61 3.99 -7.77 9.44
CA VAL A 61 3.54 -7.88 10.84
C VAL A 61 4.46 -7.10 11.78
N ASP A 62 5.78 -7.27 11.64
CA ASP A 62 6.77 -6.57 12.47
C ASP A 62 6.70 -5.04 12.31
N GLU A 63 6.39 -4.57 11.10
CA GLU A 63 6.21 -3.13 10.80
C GLU A 63 4.78 -2.62 11.13
N GLY A 64 3.90 -3.46 11.67
CA GLY A 64 2.57 -3.06 12.13
C GLY A 64 1.52 -2.86 11.02
N ILE A 65 1.76 -3.38 9.83
CA ILE A 65 0.79 -3.35 8.72
C ILE A 65 -0.28 -4.43 8.88
N PHE A 66 0.13 -5.62 9.31
CA PHE A 66 -0.76 -6.71 9.66
C PHE A 66 -0.65 -7.08 11.13
N GLU A 67 -1.71 -7.62 11.67
CA GLU A 67 -1.71 -8.41 12.90
C GLU A 67 -2.11 -9.85 12.60
N ARG A 68 -1.59 -10.79 13.38
CA ARG A 68 -1.96 -12.20 13.32
C ARG A 68 -3.05 -12.49 14.32
N VAL A 69 -4.19 -12.97 13.84
CA VAL A 69 -5.31 -13.38 14.66
C VAL A 69 -5.44 -14.91 14.57
N ALA A 70 -5.25 -15.61 15.68
CA ALA A 70 -5.38 -17.06 15.69
C ALA A 70 -6.83 -17.48 15.43
N TYR A 71 -7.04 -18.35 14.44
CA TYR A 71 -8.34 -19.00 14.22
C TYR A 71 -8.33 -20.48 14.55
N ASN A 72 -7.15 -21.06 14.79
CA ASN A 72 -6.97 -22.42 15.29
C ASN A 72 -5.73 -22.46 16.19
N GLU A 73 -5.85 -23.12 17.35
CA GLU A 73 -4.77 -23.21 18.35
C GLU A 73 -3.89 -24.46 18.17
N HIS A 74 -4.46 -25.54 17.66
CA HIS A 74 -3.77 -26.83 17.54
C HIS A 74 -4.09 -27.51 16.20
N PRO A 75 -3.21 -27.46 15.17
CA PRO A 75 -1.98 -26.66 15.10
C PRO A 75 -2.26 -25.15 15.00
N PRO A 76 -1.34 -24.27 15.44
CA PRO A 76 -1.54 -22.82 15.37
C PRO A 76 -1.72 -22.37 13.93
N ARG A 77 -2.83 -21.66 13.67
CA ARG A 77 -3.13 -21.05 12.37
C ARG A 77 -3.66 -19.64 12.56
N TYR A 78 -3.27 -18.74 11.68
CA TYR A 78 -3.54 -17.32 11.81
C TYR A 78 -4.17 -16.75 10.56
N ASP A 79 -5.12 -15.83 10.78
CA ASP A 79 -5.49 -14.83 9.80
C ASP A 79 -4.54 -13.64 9.91
N TYR A 80 -4.16 -13.08 8.78
CA TYR A 80 -3.42 -11.82 8.67
C TYR A 80 -4.43 -10.71 8.38
N VAL A 81 -4.62 -9.83 9.34
CA VAL A 81 -5.63 -8.78 9.29
C VAL A 81 -4.93 -7.42 9.24
N LEU A 82 -5.37 -6.55 8.34
CA LEU A 82 -4.84 -5.19 8.25
C LEU A 82 -5.14 -4.41 9.53
N THR A 83 -4.10 -3.83 10.12
CA THR A 83 -4.21 -2.88 11.22
C THR A 83 -4.79 -1.54 10.71
N GLU A 84 -5.00 -0.57 11.59
CA GLU A 84 -5.33 0.80 11.20
C GLU A 84 -4.27 1.37 10.25
N GLN A 85 -3.00 1.25 10.61
CA GLN A 85 -1.85 1.65 9.78
C GLN A 85 -1.86 0.95 8.40
N GLY A 86 -2.17 -0.35 8.37
CA GLY A 86 -2.30 -1.10 7.13
C GLY A 86 -3.46 -0.60 6.26
N ARG A 87 -4.61 -0.29 6.86
CA ARG A 87 -5.78 0.27 6.16
C ARG A 87 -5.52 1.66 5.58
N ASP A 88 -4.69 2.46 6.22
CA ASP A 88 -4.30 3.80 5.74
C ASP A 88 -3.46 3.75 4.44
N LEU A 89 -2.98 2.58 4.04
CA LEU A 89 -2.35 2.37 2.73
C LEU A 89 -3.36 2.26 1.56
N TRP A 90 -4.66 2.20 1.82
CA TRP A 90 -5.67 2.14 0.76
C TRP A 90 -5.51 3.21 -0.32
N PRO A 91 -5.39 4.52 0.00
CA PRO A 91 -5.20 5.55 -1.02
C PRO A 91 -3.92 5.36 -1.83
N VAL A 92 -2.85 4.88 -1.20
CA VAL A 92 -1.56 4.62 -1.88
C VAL A 92 -1.72 3.50 -2.92
N VAL A 93 -2.35 2.39 -2.54
CA VAL A 93 -2.61 1.24 -3.44
C VAL A 93 -3.49 1.65 -4.60
N VAL A 94 -4.56 2.41 -4.35
CA VAL A 94 -5.48 2.85 -5.41
C VAL A 94 -4.82 3.88 -6.33
N ALA A 95 -4.05 4.83 -5.80
CA ALA A 95 -3.31 5.80 -6.62
C ALA A 95 -2.28 5.10 -7.52
N LEU A 96 -1.55 4.12 -6.99
CA LEU A 96 -0.62 3.32 -7.78
C LEU A 96 -1.34 2.53 -8.86
N ARG A 97 -2.49 1.92 -8.55
CA ARG A 97 -3.33 1.24 -9.54
C ARG A 97 -3.77 2.19 -10.65
N GLN A 98 -4.29 3.36 -10.31
CA GLN A 98 -4.76 4.34 -11.31
C GLN A 98 -3.63 4.78 -12.25
N TRP A 99 -2.42 4.99 -11.72
CA TRP A 99 -1.25 5.25 -12.54
C TRP A 99 -0.93 4.09 -13.48
N GLY A 100 -0.98 2.84 -12.97
CA GLY A 100 -0.76 1.63 -13.75
C GLY A 100 -1.81 1.44 -14.84
N ASP A 101 -3.08 1.65 -14.52
CA ASP A 101 -4.21 1.56 -15.47
C ASP A 101 -4.03 2.53 -16.64
N ARG A 102 -3.55 3.73 -16.35
CA ARG A 102 -3.33 4.76 -17.38
C ARG A 102 -2.12 4.49 -18.27
N TRP A 103 -1.02 4.01 -17.69
CA TRP A 103 0.28 4.00 -18.38
C TRP A 103 0.84 2.60 -18.67
N ARG A 104 0.31 1.57 -18.03
CA ARG A 104 0.84 0.21 -18.06
C ARG A 104 -0.20 -0.89 -18.31
N ALA A 105 -1.40 -0.52 -18.71
CA ALA A 105 -2.49 -1.44 -19.05
C ALA A 105 -2.89 -1.28 -20.53
N PRO A 106 -2.14 -1.86 -21.49
CA PRO A 106 -2.35 -1.68 -22.91
C PRO A 106 -3.72 -2.21 -23.38
N ASP A 107 -4.25 -3.22 -22.70
CA ASP A 107 -5.55 -3.83 -23.00
C ASP A 107 -6.69 -3.25 -22.13
N GLY A 108 -6.43 -2.15 -21.45
CA GLY A 108 -7.34 -1.51 -20.51
C GLY A 108 -7.19 -2.01 -19.06
N PRO A 109 -7.85 -1.34 -18.11
CA PRO A 109 -7.80 -1.71 -16.68
C PRO A 109 -8.29 -3.13 -16.46
N PRO A 110 -7.48 -4.02 -15.84
CA PRO A 110 -7.89 -5.42 -15.59
C PRO A 110 -8.94 -5.55 -14.49
N LEU A 111 -9.08 -4.51 -13.65
CA LEU A 111 -10.01 -4.44 -12.53
C LEU A 111 -10.50 -3.01 -12.34
N GLN A 112 -11.79 -2.85 -12.18
CA GLN A 112 -12.41 -1.57 -11.86
C GLN A 112 -13.00 -1.61 -10.45
N LEU A 113 -12.79 -0.55 -9.69
CA LEU A 113 -13.45 -0.34 -8.41
C LEU A 113 -14.74 0.44 -8.66
N VAL A 114 -15.82 0.02 -8.03
CA VAL A 114 -17.11 0.69 -8.11
C VAL A 114 -17.43 1.29 -6.75
N HIS A 115 -17.75 2.57 -6.73
CA HIS A 115 -18.20 3.25 -5.51
C HIS A 115 -19.60 2.76 -5.14
N ARG A 116 -19.74 2.17 -3.95
CA ARG A 116 -20.98 1.49 -3.55
C ARG A 116 -22.19 2.40 -3.49
N GLU A 117 -21.98 3.66 -3.11
CA GLU A 117 -23.07 4.62 -2.92
C GLU A 117 -23.66 5.10 -4.25
N CYS A 118 -22.80 5.48 -5.22
CA CYS A 118 -23.26 6.05 -6.47
C CYS A 118 -23.23 5.10 -7.67
N GLY A 119 -22.59 3.92 -7.53
CA GLY A 119 -22.50 2.90 -8.58
C GLY A 119 -21.57 3.23 -9.75
N HIS A 120 -20.83 4.32 -9.68
CA HIS A 120 -19.86 4.70 -10.71
C HIS A 120 -18.48 4.15 -10.40
N ILE A 121 -17.61 4.12 -11.42
CA ILE A 121 -16.20 3.77 -11.24
C ILE A 121 -15.58 4.74 -10.24
N ALA A 122 -14.96 4.19 -9.20
CA ALA A 122 -14.34 4.97 -8.14
C ALA A 122 -12.94 5.43 -8.59
N GLU A 123 -12.79 6.73 -8.77
CA GLU A 123 -11.50 7.38 -9.01
C GLU A 123 -11.13 8.22 -7.80
N LEU A 124 -9.89 8.09 -7.34
CA LEU A 124 -9.35 8.98 -6.33
C LEU A 124 -8.72 10.18 -7.02
N ILE A 125 -9.11 11.36 -6.57
CA ILE A 125 -8.51 12.63 -6.98
C ILE A 125 -7.90 13.33 -5.75
N PRO A 126 -6.69 13.89 -5.85
CA PRO A 126 -6.11 14.67 -4.76
C PRO A 126 -6.89 15.98 -4.59
N VAL A 127 -7.36 16.22 -3.37
CA VAL A 127 -8.01 17.50 -3.00
C VAL A 127 -7.41 18.01 -1.68
N CYS A 128 -7.36 19.32 -1.54
CA CYS A 128 -6.99 19.93 -0.27
C CYS A 128 -8.08 19.67 0.78
N ALA A 129 -7.73 19.03 1.86
CA ALA A 129 -8.67 18.73 2.95
C ALA A 129 -9.27 19.98 3.60
N HIS A 130 -8.60 21.14 3.48
CA HIS A 130 -9.06 22.40 4.07
C HIS A 130 -10.05 23.16 3.17
N CYS A 131 -9.74 23.33 1.87
CA CYS A 131 -10.58 24.11 0.96
C CYS A 131 -11.34 23.28 -0.07
N GLY A 132 -11.04 21.98 -0.18
CA GLY A 132 -11.72 21.06 -1.10
C GLY A 132 -11.33 21.20 -2.57
N HIS A 133 -10.44 22.10 -2.93
CA HIS A 133 -10.01 22.25 -4.31
C HIS A 133 -9.03 21.15 -4.72
N PRO A 134 -9.03 20.75 -6.01
CA PRO A 134 -8.03 19.81 -6.53
C PRO A 134 -6.61 20.34 -6.31
N VAL A 135 -5.69 19.44 -6.03
CA VAL A 135 -4.27 19.74 -5.76
C VAL A 135 -3.39 19.00 -6.74
N GLY A 136 -2.59 19.75 -7.50
CA GLY A 136 -1.54 19.24 -8.36
C GLY A 136 -0.14 19.71 -7.91
N PRO A 137 0.91 19.29 -8.61
CA PRO A 137 2.29 19.64 -8.23
C PRO A 137 2.56 21.16 -8.19
N ALA A 138 1.84 21.94 -9.01
CA ALA A 138 1.99 23.39 -9.07
C ALA A 138 1.21 24.15 -7.98
N ASP A 139 0.32 23.45 -7.25
CA ASP A 139 -0.58 24.08 -6.28
C ASP A 139 -0.02 24.01 -4.85
N VAL A 140 1.18 23.46 -4.67
CA VAL A 140 1.79 23.23 -3.35
C VAL A 140 3.18 23.86 -3.28
N THR A 141 3.54 24.29 -2.08
CA THR A 141 4.89 24.73 -1.73
C THR A 141 5.39 23.93 -0.55
N VAL A 142 6.71 23.83 -0.41
CA VAL A 142 7.33 23.18 0.74
C VAL A 142 7.40 24.18 1.90
N ALA A 143 6.88 23.78 3.06
CA ALA A 143 6.96 24.57 4.29
C ALA A 143 7.39 23.67 5.46
N GLY A 144 7.98 24.27 6.50
CA GLY A 144 8.25 23.57 7.77
C GLY A 144 9.58 22.80 7.84
N LEU A 145 10.38 22.81 6.80
CA LEU A 145 11.78 22.32 6.86
C LEU A 145 12.71 23.52 6.99
N GLY A 146 12.62 24.31 8.06
CA GLY A 146 13.44 25.49 8.31
C GLY A 146 14.33 25.86 7.11
N ASP A 147 14.01 26.91 6.40
CA ASP A 147 14.82 27.50 5.33
C ASP A 147 15.28 26.53 4.21
N ILE A 148 14.35 25.86 3.55
CA ILE A 148 14.63 25.45 2.17
C ILE A 148 14.52 26.72 1.34
N GLU A 149 15.62 27.46 1.27
CA GLU A 149 15.80 28.48 0.25
C GLU A 149 15.60 27.81 -1.10
N ALA A 150 14.56 28.24 -1.82
CA ALA A 150 14.37 27.88 -3.20
C ALA A 150 15.55 28.46 -3.98
N GLY A 151 16.49 27.59 -4.33
CA GLY A 151 17.57 27.89 -5.26
C GLY A 151 17.15 27.55 -6.68
#